data_cc8ae4a95ecff740623356457ecfc28b
#
_entry.id   cc8ae4a95ecff740623356457ecfc28b
#
_cell.length_a   1.000
_cell.length_b   1.000
_cell.length_c   1.000
_cell.angle_alpha   90.00
_cell.angle_beta   90.00
_cell.angle_gamma   90.00
#
_symmetry.space_group_name_H-M   'P 1'
#
loop_
_entity.id
_entity.type
_entity.pdbx_description
1 polymer ?
#
loop_
_entity_poly.entity_id
_entity_poly.type
_entity_poly.pdbx_seq_one_letter_code
_entity_poly.pdbx_strand_id
1 'polypeptide(L)'
;TISEGEGEEKTDREIEVANIINNTNPLWKKSPSELSEQDYINFYKELYPYSSDPLFWIHLNIDYPFNLTGVLYFPKIETNFDIQKNKIHLYSNQVFVTDDVKEIVPEFLMLLHGVIDSPDIPLNVSRSYLQADSHVRKISGYITKKVAEKLNDLFKQDRAGFEAKWPDIGTFIKYGYLSDDKFEEKVSGSILLKNTDGQYFTIDEYKEKIKDNQTDKDGKITVLYSNVLNDHHSYIQAAKTKGYDVLEMDQVIDNHFIQHLEYKKGDFVFKRIDSDVTDHLISSDETIPELLTESEIKSIEELYKNVLKDSMNKVEVKPLSSDVQPVQIVKPEFMRRMTEMQMLQGHSMGKMPEMYTIVINSNHPLIANKLLKMEDNAAQENMAKYLYDLARLSQQMLTGADLTNFINNNLVQMSETSI
;
A
#
# COMPACT_ATOMS: atom_id res chain seq x y z
N THR A 1 -4.70 -7.60 -57.93
CA THR A 1 -3.96 -7.75 -59.19
C THR A 1 -2.46 -7.70 -58.87
N ILE A 2 -1.70 -8.72 -59.25
CA ILE A 2 -0.23 -8.70 -59.13
C ILE A 2 0.31 -8.60 -60.54
N SER A 3 1.22 -7.65 -60.79
CA SER A 3 1.88 -7.48 -62.07
C SER A 3 3.18 -8.28 -62.08
N GLU A 4 3.31 -9.28 -62.94
CA GLU A 4 4.52 -10.06 -63.14
C GLU A 4 5.12 -9.74 -64.54
N GLY A 5 6.41 -9.41 -64.59
CA GLY A 5 7.18 -9.16 -65.80
C GLY A 5 7.88 -7.83 -65.80
N GLU A 6 9.07 -7.75 -66.45
CA GLU A 6 9.81 -6.52 -66.72
C GLU A 6 9.63 -6.08 -68.17
N GLY A 7 9.33 -4.78 -68.40
CA GLY A 7 9.24 -4.20 -69.73
C GLY A 7 7.84 -4.25 -70.36
N GLU A 8 7.77 -4.31 -71.70
CA GLU A 8 6.50 -4.26 -72.45
C GLU A 8 5.62 -5.51 -72.38
N GLU A 9 6.06 -6.57 -71.65
CA GLU A 9 5.31 -7.82 -71.46
C GLU A 9 4.74 -7.95 -70.04
N LYS A 10 4.19 -6.89 -69.47
CA LYS A 10 3.44 -6.97 -68.20
C LYS A 10 2.09 -7.65 -68.42
N THR A 11 1.95 -8.82 -67.87
CA THR A 11 0.62 -9.50 -67.73
C THR A 11 0.09 -9.30 -66.32
N ASP A 12 -1.03 -8.63 -66.23
CA ASP A 12 -1.78 -8.53 -64.97
C ASP A 12 -2.57 -9.84 -64.72
N ARG A 13 -2.23 -10.53 -63.67
CA ARG A 13 -2.91 -11.70 -63.21
C ARG A 13 -3.81 -11.33 -62.05
N GLU A 14 -5.08 -11.51 -62.17
CA GLU A 14 -5.99 -11.44 -61.03
C GLU A 14 -5.84 -12.70 -60.20
N ILE A 15 -5.32 -12.55 -59.00
CA ILE A 15 -5.31 -13.63 -58.02
C ILE A 15 -6.40 -13.35 -57.00
N GLU A 16 -7.32 -14.29 -56.83
CA GLU A 16 -8.25 -14.26 -55.74
C GLU A 16 -7.47 -14.55 -54.42
N VAL A 17 -7.22 -13.52 -53.68
CA VAL A 17 -6.71 -13.66 -52.31
C VAL A 17 -7.89 -13.67 -51.37
N ALA A 18 -7.99 -14.74 -50.60
CA ALA A 18 -9.01 -14.80 -49.57
C ALA A 18 -8.85 -13.64 -48.59
N ASN A 19 -9.80 -12.72 -48.57
CA ASN A 19 -9.84 -11.67 -47.55
C ASN A 19 -10.39 -12.25 -46.25
N ILE A 20 -9.50 -12.64 -45.36
CA ILE A 20 -9.87 -13.18 -44.04
C ILE A 20 -10.36 -11.99 -43.20
N ILE A 21 -11.66 -11.92 -42.99
CA ILE A 21 -12.35 -10.88 -42.23
C ILE A 21 -12.25 -11.16 -40.71
N ASN A 22 -12.25 -12.44 -40.30
CA ASN A 22 -12.18 -12.86 -38.92
C ASN A 22 -11.05 -13.85 -38.68
N ASN A 23 -10.39 -13.76 -37.52
CA ASN A 23 -9.43 -14.76 -37.11
C ASN A 23 -10.13 -16.07 -36.77
N THR A 24 -9.98 -17.11 -37.61
CA THR A 24 -10.62 -18.42 -37.45
C THR A 24 -9.86 -19.34 -36.51
N ASN A 25 -8.66 -18.96 -36.07
CA ASN A 25 -7.86 -19.72 -35.15
C ASN A 25 -7.25 -18.79 -34.08
N PRO A 26 -8.09 -18.25 -33.16
CA PRO A 26 -7.66 -17.28 -32.19
C PRO A 26 -6.64 -17.87 -31.20
N LEU A 27 -5.75 -17.01 -30.70
CA LEU A 27 -4.63 -17.42 -29.84
C LEU A 27 -5.09 -18.27 -28.65
N TRP A 28 -6.20 -17.92 -28.01
CA TRP A 28 -6.70 -18.62 -26.81
C TRP A 28 -7.22 -20.03 -27.06
N LYS A 29 -7.34 -20.47 -28.33
CA LYS A 29 -7.71 -21.85 -28.70
C LYS A 29 -6.49 -22.73 -29.01
N LYS A 30 -5.31 -22.12 -29.18
CA LYS A 30 -4.08 -22.85 -29.44
C LYS A 30 -3.55 -23.48 -28.15
N SER A 31 -2.75 -24.54 -28.27
CA SER A 31 -2.06 -25.09 -27.11
C SER A 31 -0.99 -24.10 -26.62
N PRO A 32 -0.84 -23.90 -25.29
CA PRO A 32 0.24 -23.06 -24.74
C PRO A 32 1.63 -23.49 -25.21
N SER A 33 1.83 -24.78 -25.50
CA SER A 33 3.09 -25.33 -25.98
C SER A 33 3.47 -24.92 -27.42
N GLU A 34 2.50 -24.40 -28.17
CA GLU A 34 2.65 -23.95 -29.57
C GLU A 34 2.89 -22.44 -29.65
N LEU A 35 2.85 -21.73 -28.53
CA LEU A 35 2.90 -20.27 -28.44
C LEU A 35 4.18 -19.81 -27.79
N SER A 36 4.80 -18.81 -28.40
CA SER A 36 5.92 -18.07 -27.84
C SER A 36 5.44 -16.89 -26.98
N GLU A 37 6.32 -16.37 -26.15
CA GLU A 37 6.08 -15.13 -25.39
C GLU A 37 5.66 -13.97 -26.29
N GLN A 38 6.29 -13.85 -27.46
CA GLN A 38 5.97 -12.79 -28.41
C GLN A 38 4.56 -12.90 -28.98
N ASP A 39 4.03 -14.13 -29.13
CA ASP A 39 2.64 -14.31 -29.59
C ASP A 39 1.65 -13.72 -28.58
N TYR A 40 1.87 -13.94 -27.28
CA TYR A 40 1.03 -13.37 -26.23
C TYR A 40 1.13 -11.84 -26.18
N ILE A 41 2.32 -11.27 -26.31
CA ILE A 41 2.52 -9.81 -26.34
C ILE A 41 1.85 -9.20 -27.57
N ASN A 42 2.01 -9.81 -28.74
CA ASN A 42 1.40 -9.33 -29.97
C ASN A 42 -0.14 -9.36 -29.86
N PHE A 43 -0.70 -10.44 -29.34
CA PHE A 43 -2.13 -10.56 -29.13
C PHE A 43 -2.65 -9.53 -28.10
N TYR A 44 -1.88 -9.26 -27.04
CA TYR A 44 -2.23 -8.20 -26.09
C TYR A 44 -2.29 -6.82 -26.76
N LYS A 45 -1.32 -6.51 -27.62
CA LYS A 45 -1.28 -5.25 -28.39
C LYS A 45 -2.38 -5.12 -29.43
N GLU A 46 -2.81 -6.24 -30.00
CA GLU A 46 -3.97 -6.28 -30.90
C GLU A 46 -5.27 -5.90 -30.16
N LEU A 47 -5.45 -6.43 -28.94
CA LEU A 47 -6.62 -6.12 -28.11
C LEU A 47 -6.55 -4.72 -27.48
N TYR A 48 -5.36 -4.30 -27.07
CA TYR A 48 -5.12 -3.06 -26.28
C TYR A 48 -3.95 -2.24 -26.89
N PRO A 49 -4.13 -1.62 -28.06
CA PRO A 49 -3.02 -1.01 -28.81
C PRO A 49 -2.35 0.17 -28.12
N TYR A 50 -3.01 0.77 -27.13
CA TYR A 50 -2.50 1.92 -26.39
C TYR A 50 -1.99 1.57 -24.98
N SER A 51 -1.99 0.31 -24.60
CA SER A 51 -1.52 -0.15 -23.29
C SER A 51 -0.04 -0.53 -23.36
N SER A 52 0.67 -0.32 -22.25
CA SER A 52 2.04 -0.85 -22.05
C SER A 52 2.02 -2.38 -22.07
N ASP A 53 3.18 -3.00 -22.30
CA ASP A 53 3.30 -4.44 -22.28
C ASP A 53 2.80 -5.02 -20.93
N PRO A 54 2.12 -6.18 -20.94
CA PRO A 54 1.62 -6.80 -19.74
C PRO A 54 2.77 -7.33 -18.87
N LEU A 55 2.57 -7.35 -17.55
CA LEU A 55 3.56 -7.86 -16.60
C LEU A 55 3.77 -9.38 -16.74
N PHE A 56 2.68 -10.10 -16.98
CA PHE A 56 2.61 -11.53 -17.27
C PHE A 56 1.18 -11.90 -17.69
N TRP A 57 0.97 -13.16 -18.05
CA TRP A 57 -0.34 -13.68 -18.46
C TRP A 57 -0.59 -15.09 -17.93
N ILE A 58 -1.86 -15.47 -17.99
CA ILE A 58 -2.36 -16.78 -17.64
C ILE A 58 -3.14 -17.32 -18.85
N HIS A 59 -2.69 -18.42 -19.43
CA HIS A 59 -3.44 -19.12 -20.46
C HIS A 59 -4.39 -20.11 -19.78
N LEU A 60 -5.70 -19.92 -20.00
CA LEU A 60 -6.75 -20.80 -19.51
C LEU A 60 -7.06 -21.84 -20.59
N ASN A 61 -7.00 -23.11 -20.25
CA ASN A 61 -7.37 -24.19 -21.15
C ASN A 61 -7.81 -25.40 -20.31
N ILE A 62 -9.12 -25.61 -20.24
CA ILE A 62 -9.75 -26.72 -19.53
C ILE A 62 -10.99 -27.19 -20.30
N ASP A 63 -11.19 -28.47 -20.37
CA ASP A 63 -12.32 -29.15 -21.03
C ASP A 63 -13.19 -29.97 -20.08
N TYR A 64 -12.75 -30.20 -18.84
CA TYR A 64 -13.50 -30.86 -17.79
C TYR A 64 -13.23 -30.24 -16.41
N PRO A 65 -14.24 -30.01 -15.55
CA PRO A 65 -15.69 -30.34 -15.65
C PRO A 65 -16.51 -29.31 -16.45
N PHE A 66 -15.90 -28.36 -17.09
CA PHE A 66 -16.51 -27.36 -17.98
C PHE A 66 -15.48 -26.94 -19.03
N ASN A 67 -15.97 -26.44 -20.15
CA ASN A 67 -15.07 -25.94 -21.20
C ASN A 67 -14.76 -24.46 -20.95
N LEU A 68 -13.49 -24.13 -20.78
CA LEU A 68 -13.03 -22.77 -20.62
C LEU A 68 -11.67 -22.61 -21.30
N THR A 69 -11.60 -21.70 -22.24
CA THR A 69 -10.34 -21.25 -22.83
C THR A 69 -10.22 -19.75 -22.68
N GLY A 70 -9.01 -19.21 -22.73
CA GLY A 70 -8.82 -17.77 -22.58
C GLY A 70 -7.38 -17.39 -22.29
N VAL A 71 -7.12 -16.11 -22.32
CA VAL A 71 -5.86 -15.52 -21.83
C VAL A 71 -6.18 -14.30 -20.98
N LEU A 72 -5.74 -14.34 -19.75
CA LEU A 72 -5.84 -13.21 -18.83
C LEU A 72 -4.46 -12.57 -18.65
N TYR A 73 -4.39 -11.27 -18.79
CA TYR A 73 -3.17 -10.49 -18.65
C TYR A 73 -3.22 -9.62 -17.40
N PHE A 74 -2.10 -9.54 -16.69
CA PHE A 74 -1.88 -8.55 -15.66
C PHE A 74 -1.27 -7.30 -16.31
N PRO A 75 -2.03 -6.20 -16.39
CA PRO A 75 -1.54 -4.96 -16.97
C PRO A 75 -0.55 -4.28 -16.03
N LYS A 76 0.35 -3.48 -16.58
CA LYS A 76 1.10 -2.50 -15.79
C LYS A 76 0.19 -1.33 -15.45
N ILE A 77 0.14 -0.96 -14.15
CA ILE A 77 -0.68 0.18 -13.70
C ILE A 77 0.08 1.48 -13.95
N GLU A 78 -0.47 2.35 -14.80
CA GLU A 78 0.06 3.68 -15.02
C GLU A 78 -0.75 4.69 -14.19
N THR A 79 -0.06 5.58 -13.47
CA THR A 79 -0.60 6.49 -12.44
C THR A 79 -1.65 7.51 -12.94
N ASN A 80 -1.87 7.63 -14.25
CA ASN A 80 -2.78 8.60 -14.87
C ASN A 80 -3.97 7.95 -15.59
N PHE A 81 -4.24 6.68 -15.39
CA PHE A 81 -5.35 6.03 -16.07
C PHE A 81 -6.62 6.09 -15.21
N ASP A 82 -7.70 6.62 -15.79
CA ASP A 82 -9.04 6.16 -15.49
C ASP A 82 -9.00 4.62 -15.41
N ILE A 83 -9.30 4.08 -14.24
CA ILE A 83 -9.44 2.64 -14.03
C ILE A 83 -10.64 2.23 -14.90
N GLN A 84 -10.37 2.00 -16.19
CA GLN A 84 -11.38 1.46 -17.11
C GLN A 84 -11.65 0.02 -16.68
N LYS A 85 -12.70 -0.12 -15.91
CA LYS A 85 -13.31 -1.43 -15.63
C LYS A 85 -13.78 -2.00 -16.97
N ASN A 86 -13.82 -3.33 -17.09
CA ASN A 86 -14.35 -4.07 -18.23
C ASN A 86 -13.40 -4.17 -19.44
N LYS A 87 -12.19 -4.66 -19.20
CA LYS A 87 -11.26 -5.01 -20.29
C LYS A 87 -11.11 -6.53 -20.49
N ILE A 88 -11.99 -7.33 -19.90
CA ILE A 88 -12.06 -8.76 -20.18
C ILE A 88 -13.22 -8.99 -21.12
N HIS A 89 -12.92 -9.53 -22.30
CA HIS A 89 -13.91 -9.83 -23.32
C HIS A 89 -14.40 -11.26 -23.16
N LEU A 90 -15.71 -11.43 -22.97
CA LEU A 90 -16.36 -12.74 -22.92
C LEU A 90 -16.81 -13.18 -24.29
N TYR A 91 -16.43 -14.39 -24.64
CA TYR A 91 -16.88 -15.10 -25.83
C TYR A 91 -17.62 -16.38 -25.44
N SER A 92 -18.51 -16.84 -26.31
CA SER A 92 -19.11 -18.18 -26.27
C SER A 92 -18.97 -18.78 -27.66
N ASN A 93 -18.26 -19.91 -27.75
CA ASN A 93 -17.91 -20.52 -29.04
C ASN A 93 -17.30 -19.51 -30.04
N GLN A 94 -16.34 -18.71 -29.58
CA GLN A 94 -15.64 -17.70 -30.36
C GLN A 94 -16.54 -16.53 -30.86
N VAL A 95 -17.75 -16.41 -30.35
CA VAL A 95 -18.65 -15.29 -30.63
C VAL A 95 -18.62 -14.35 -29.43
N PHE A 96 -18.31 -13.06 -29.66
CA PHE A 96 -18.34 -12.05 -28.63
C PHE A 96 -19.71 -11.92 -27.97
N VAL A 97 -19.74 -11.88 -26.65
CA VAL A 97 -20.96 -11.78 -25.85
C VAL A 97 -21.03 -10.43 -25.13
N THR A 98 -20.06 -10.14 -24.30
CA THR A 98 -20.03 -8.92 -23.47
C THR A 98 -18.62 -8.67 -22.92
N ASP A 99 -18.40 -7.45 -22.45
CA ASP A 99 -17.24 -7.06 -21.62
C ASP A 99 -17.60 -6.87 -20.13
N ASP A 100 -18.86 -6.98 -19.76
CA ASP A 100 -19.30 -6.98 -18.36
C ASP A 100 -19.28 -8.42 -17.80
N VAL A 101 -18.16 -8.77 -17.15
CA VAL A 101 -17.87 -10.12 -16.66
C VAL A 101 -17.94 -10.24 -15.12
N LYS A 102 -18.61 -9.29 -14.44
CA LYS A 102 -18.65 -9.20 -12.97
C LYS A 102 -19.09 -10.47 -12.25
N GLU A 103 -19.94 -11.27 -12.87
CA GLU A 103 -20.41 -12.52 -12.26
C GLU A 103 -19.46 -13.70 -12.48
N ILE A 104 -18.58 -13.61 -13.50
CA ILE A 104 -17.66 -14.68 -13.89
C ILE A 104 -16.29 -14.49 -13.25
N VAL A 105 -15.83 -13.25 -13.20
CA VAL A 105 -14.51 -12.88 -12.66
C VAL A 105 -14.72 -12.19 -11.33
N PRO A 106 -14.06 -12.65 -10.26
CA PRO A 106 -14.10 -11.98 -8.96
C PRO A 106 -13.72 -10.51 -9.04
N GLU A 107 -14.32 -9.68 -8.19
CA GLU A 107 -14.17 -8.22 -8.26
C GLU A 107 -12.70 -7.78 -8.18
N PHE A 108 -11.89 -8.43 -7.35
CA PHE A 108 -10.47 -8.13 -7.22
C PHE A 108 -9.65 -8.45 -8.50
N LEU A 109 -10.20 -9.26 -9.42
CA LEU A 109 -9.58 -9.57 -10.71
C LEU A 109 -10.16 -8.75 -11.88
N MET A 110 -11.10 -7.84 -11.62
CA MET A 110 -11.76 -7.02 -12.65
C MET A 110 -10.82 -6.05 -13.38
N LEU A 111 -9.63 -5.82 -12.83
CA LEU A 111 -8.61 -4.99 -13.48
C LEU A 111 -7.70 -5.77 -14.44
N LEU A 112 -7.88 -7.09 -14.54
CA LEU A 112 -7.21 -7.90 -15.56
C LEU A 112 -7.75 -7.53 -16.94
N HIS A 113 -6.90 -7.69 -17.93
CA HIS A 113 -7.24 -7.60 -19.33
C HIS A 113 -7.34 -9.00 -19.93
N GLY A 114 -7.99 -9.16 -21.07
CA GLY A 114 -7.92 -10.42 -21.80
C GLY A 114 -9.21 -10.92 -22.39
N VAL A 115 -9.24 -12.22 -22.63
CA VAL A 115 -10.34 -12.94 -23.26
C VAL A 115 -10.67 -14.18 -22.46
N ILE A 116 -11.96 -14.43 -22.28
CA ILE A 116 -12.53 -15.66 -21.75
C ILE A 116 -13.52 -16.20 -22.77
N ASP A 117 -13.41 -17.48 -23.12
CA ASP A 117 -14.33 -18.16 -24.05
C ASP A 117 -14.82 -19.45 -23.43
N SER A 118 -16.13 -19.53 -23.18
CA SER A 118 -16.77 -20.74 -22.63
C SER A 118 -18.17 -20.95 -23.20
N PRO A 119 -18.44 -22.11 -23.77
CA PRO A 119 -19.80 -22.48 -24.19
C PRO A 119 -20.72 -22.81 -23.00
N ASP A 120 -20.14 -23.11 -21.84
CA ASP A 120 -20.88 -23.58 -20.65
C ASP A 120 -21.42 -22.42 -19.79
N ILE A 121 -21.15 -21.18 -20.18
CA ILE A 121 -21.71 -19.99 -19.51
C ILE A 121 -23.13 -19.80 -20.00
N PRO A 122 -24.17 -19.91 -19.14
CA PRO A 122 -25.54 -19.76 -19.52
C PRO A 122 -25.82 -18.31 -19.94
N LEU A 123 -26.17 -18.14 -21.20
CA LEU A 123 -26.60 -16.88 -21.79
C LEU A 123 -28.10 -16.81 -21.78
N ASN A 124 -28.69 -15.66 -21.44
CA ASN A 124 -30.11 -15.45 -21.67
C ASN A 124 -30.40 -15.26 -23.18
N VAL A 125 -31.68 -15.33 -23.58
CA VAL A 125 -32.12 -15.21 -24.98
C VAL A 125 -31.66 -13.89 -25.63
N SER A 126 -31.54 -12.83 -24.83
CA SER A 126 -31.08 -11.51 -25.30
C SER A 126 -29.56 -11.36 -25.26
N ARG A 127 -28.82 -12.34 -24.74
CA ARG A 127 -27.36 -12.30 -24.50
C ARG A 127 -26.89 -11.11 -23.65
N SER A 128 -27.80 -10.42 -22.97
CA SER A 128 -27.54 -9.20 -22.22
C SER A 128 -27.36 -9.42 -20.71
N TYR A 129 -27.62 -10.64 -20.20
CA TYR A 129 -27.49 -10.94 -18.77
C TYR A 129 -26.94 -12.36 -18.56
N LEU A 130 -25.96 -12.46 -17.67
CA LEU A 130 -25.45 -13.72 -17.16
C LEU A 130 -26.37 -14.17 -16.02
N GLN A 131 -26.86 -15.40 -16.05
CA GLN A 131 -27.56 -15.96 -14.91
C GLN A 131 -26.50 -16.43 -13.88
N ALA A 132 -26.63 -15.99 -12.64
CA ALA A 132 -25.84 -16.49 -11.53
C ALA A 132 -26.15 -17.98 -11.29
N ASP A 133 -25.46 -18.85 -12.01
CA ASP A 133 -25.61 -20.30 -11.94
C ASP A 133 -24.42 -20.97 -11.24
N SER A 134 -24.62 -22.20 -10.82
CA SER A 134 -23.59 -23.05 -10.23
C SER A 134 -22.33 -23.19 -11.12
N HIS A 135 -22.50 -23.16 -12.45
CA HIS A 135 -21.44 -23.24 -13.44
C HIS A 135 -20.53 -21.95 -13.39
N VAL A 136 -21.17 -20.78 -13.35
CA VAL A 136 -20.46 -19.50 -13.25
C VAL A 136 -19.57 -19.46 -12.00
N ARG A 137 -20.09 -19.92 -10.85
CA ARG A 137 -19.30 -20.01 -9.60
C ARG A 137 -18.10 -20.96 -9.71
N LYS A 138 -18.26 -22.09 -10.43
CA LYS A 138 -17.16 -23.03 -10.65
C LYS A 138 -16.09 -22.42 -11.55
N ILE A 139 -16.48 -21.72 -12.60
CA ILE A 139 -15.57 -21.01 -13.51
C ILE A 139 -14.83 -19.93 -12.74
N SER A 140 -15.53 -19.09 -11.97
CA SER A 140 -14.93 -18.06 -11.12
C SER A 140 -13.90 -18.63 -10.15
N GLY A 141 -14.26 -19.71 -9.43
CA GLY A 141 -13.34 -20.38 -8.52
C GLY A 141 -12.12 -20.99 -9.21
N TYR A 142 -12.29 -21.47 -10.46
CA TYR A 142 -11.17 -21.98 -11.24
C TYR A 142 -10.22 -20.86 -11.69
N ILE A 143 -10.77 -19.73 -12.15
CA ILE A 143 -9.97 -18.54 -12.50
C ILE A 143 -9.16 -18.06 -11.28
N THR A 144 -9.82 -17.90 -10.12
CA THR A 144 -9.18 -17.54 -8.85
C THR A 144 -8.02 -18.49 -8.52
N LYS A 145 -8.27 -19.80 -8.63
CA LYS A 145 -7.24 -20.82 -8.40
C LYS A 145 -6.06 -20.67 -9.35
N LYS A 146 -6.32 -20.49 -10.66
CA LYS A 146 -5.25 -20.35 -11.65
C LYS A 146 -4.43 -19.08 -11.48
N VAL A 147 -5.06 -17.98 -11.08
CA VAL A 147 -4.36 -16.75 -10.73
C VAL A 147 -3.43 -16.98 -9.54
N ALA A 148 -3.93 -17.59 -8.45
CA ALA A 148 -3.12 -17.88 -7.28
C ALA A 148 -1.95 -18.85 -7.59
N GLU A 149 -2.19 -19.90 -8.40
CA GLU A 149 -1.14 -20.83 -8.85
C GLU A 149 -0.05 -20.06 -9.62
N LYS A 150 -0.41 -19.22 -10.58
CA LYS A 150 0.53 -18.45 -11.38
C LYS A 150 1.36 -17.48 -10.53
N LEU A 151 0.74 -16.80 -9.58
CA LEU A 151 1.45 -15.89 -8.65
C LEU A 151 2.48 -16.65 -7.81
N ASN A 152 2.11 -17.81 -7.28
CA ASN A 152 3.02 -18.68 -6.52
C ASN A 152 4.16 -19.24 -7.37
N ASP A 153 3.88 -19.60 -8.63
CA ASP A 153 4.89 -20.09 -9.55
C ASP A 153 5.90 -18.98 -9.89
N LEU A 154 5.43 -17.77 -10.18
CA LEU A 154 6.30 -16.61 -10.41
C LEU A 154 7.18 -16.31 -9.20
N PHE A 155 6.58 -16.33 -8.00
CA PHE A 155 7.30 -16.11 -6.76
C PHE A 155 8.41 -17.15 -6.53
N LYS A 156 8.12 -18.44 -6.79
CA LYS A 156 9.07 -19.52 -6.58
C LYS A 156 10.17 -19.60 -7.65
N GLN A 157 9.84 -19.27 -8.90
CA GLN A 157 10.76 -19.38 -10.03
C GLN A 157 11.71 -18.18 -10.12
N ASP A 158 11.21 -16.98 -9.86
CA ASP A 158 11.95 -15.73 -9.94
C ASP A 158 11.50 -14.74 -8.86
N ARG A 159 12.03 -14.91 -7.66
CA ARG A 159 11.73 -14.04 -6.51
C ARG A 159 12.01 -12.57 -6.82
N ALA A 160 13.15 -12.26 -7.41
CA ALA A 160 13.55 -10.88 -7.70
C ALA A 160 12.64 -10.25 -8.76
N GLY A 161 12.29 -10.98 -9.82
CA GLY A 161 11.33 -10.52 -10.82
C GLY A 161 9.91 -10.36 -10.27
N PHE A 162 9.51 -11.15 -9.29
CA PHE A 162 8.24 -11.01 -8.60
C PHE A 162 8.22 -9.75 -7.72
N GLU A 163 9.28 -9.50 -6.95
CA GLU A 163 9.46 -8.29 -6.14
C GLU A 163 9.44 -7.02 -7.00
N ALA A 164 10.09 -7.05 -8.17
CA ALA A 164 10.08 -5.93 -9.11
C ALA A 164 8.66 -5.61 -9.67
N LYS A 165 7.77 -6.61 -9.71
CA LYS A 165 6.37 -6.44 -10.14
C LYS A 165 5.44 -6.07 -8.98
N TRP A 166 5.89 -6.23 -7.73
CA TRP A 166 5.04 -6.03 -6.55
C TRP A 166 4.37 -4.66 -6.47
N PRO A 167 5.00 -3.53 -6.86
CA PRO A 167 4.33 -2.23 -6.87
C PRO A 167 3.06 -2.19 -7.73
N ASP A 168 3.03 -2.96 -8.81
CA ASP A 168 1.89 -3.01 -9.73
C ASP A 168 0.83 -4.05 -9.31
N ILE A 169 1.24 -5.18 -8.73
CA ILE A 169 0.35 -6.31 -8.43
C ILE A 169 -0.08 -6.39 -6.97
N GLY A 170 0.66 -5.76 -6.05
CA GLY A 170 0.46 -5.92 -4.60
C GLY A 170 -0.93 -5.52 -4.13
N THR A 171 -1.49 -4.42 -4.65
CA THR A 171 -2.84 -3.96 -4.32
C THR A 171 -3.90 -5.00 -4.68
N PHE A 172 -3.79 -5.63 -5.86
CA PHE A 172 -4.71 -6.69 -6.30
C PHE A 172 -4.62 -7.92 -5.40
N ILE A 173 -3.39 -8.32 -5.08
CA ILE A 173 -3.16 -9.50 -4.25
C ILE A 173 -3.71 -9.25 -2.84
N LYS A 174 -3.46 -8.07 -2.26
CA LYS A 174 -4.02 -7.68 -0.96
C LYS A 174 -5.55 -7.63 -1.01
N TYR A 175 -6.15 -7.11 -2.09
CA TYR A 175 -7.61 -7.08 -2.22
C TYR A 175 -8.19 -8.49 -2.34
N GLY A 176 -7.61 -9.36 -3.13
CA GLY A 176 -7.99 -10.76 -3.22
C GLY A 176 -7.83 -11.50 -1.89
N TYR A 177 -6.73 -11.24 -1.18
CA TYR A 177 -6.45 -11.78 0.15
C TYR A 177 -7.53 -11.42 1.17
N LEU A 178 -8.09 -10.21 1.07
CA LEU A 178 -9.16 -9.74 1.96
C LEU A 178 -10.56 -10.20 1.55
N SER A 179 -10.76 -10.54 0.27
CA SER A 179 -12.10 -10.76 -0.31
C SER A 179 -12.46 -12.22 -0.48
N ASP A 180 -11.46 -13.13 -0.57
CA ASP A 180 -11.67 -14.54 -0.89
C ASP A 180 -10.76 -15.44 -0.03
N ASP A 181 -11.36 -16.15 0.93
CA ASP A 181 -10.63 -17.03 1.87
C ASP A 181 -9.79 -18.11 1.15
N LYS A 182 -10.24 -18.62 -0.01
CA LYS A 182 -9.49 -19.62 -0.78
C LYS A 182 -8.30 -19.03 -1.50
N PHE A 183 -8.43 -17.79 -1.94
CA PHE A 183 -7.31 -17.05 -2.50
C PHE A 183 -6.30 -16.71 -1.41
N GLU A 184 -6.77 -16.21 -0.25
CA GLU A 184 -5.95 -15.96 0.94
C GLU A 184 -5.09 -17.18 1.28
N GLU A 185 -5.72 -18.35 1.46
CA GLU A 185 -5.01 -19.60 1.78
C GLU A 185 -3.91 -19.92 0.78
N LYS A 186 -4.16 -19.69 -0.50
CA LYS A 186 -3.22 -20.03 -1.58
C LYS A 186 -2.05 -19.06 -1.71
N VAL A 187 -2.27 -17.75 -1.51
CA VAL A 187 -1.24 -16.73 -1.72
C VAL A 187 -0.53 -16.30 -0.44
N SER A 188 -0.94 -16.82 0.73
CA SER A 188 -0.37 -16.45 2.03
C SER A 188 1.15 -16.60 2.10
N GLY A 189 1.74 -17.56 1.38
CA GLY A 189 3.18 -17.78 1.31
C GLY A 189 3.93 -16.91 0.29
N SER A 190 3.23 -16.13 -0.52
CA SER A 190 3.82 -15.28 -1.58
C SER A 190 3.41 -13.80 -1.49
N ILE A 191 2.56 -13.45 -0.52
CA ILE A 191 2.24 -12.05 -0.27
C ILE A 191 3.45 -11.35 0.37
N LEU A 192 3.76 -10.15 -0.12
CA LEU A 192 4.97 -9.44 0.29
C LEU A 192 4.65 -8.20 1.13
N LEU A 193 5.53 -7.96 2.10
CA LEU A 193 5.66 -6.76 2.88
C LEU A 193 6.94 -6.05 2.44
N LYS A 194 6.90 -4.74 2.28
CA LYS A 194 8.07 -3.92 1.93
C LYS A 194 8.46 -3.08 3.14
N ASN A 195 9.74 -3.10 3.49
CA ASN A 195 10.23 -2.22 4.54
C ASN A 195 10.75 -0.88 3.99
N THR A 196 11.06 0.04 4.88
CA THR A 196 11.57 1.39 4.54
C THR A 196 13.00 1.39 3.99
N ASP A 197 13.68 0.24 3.95
CA ASP A 197 14.96 0.03 3.26
C ASP A 197 14.76 -0.50 1.83
N GLY A 198 13.50 -0.66 1.39
CA GLY A 198 13.16 -1.16 0.06
C GLY A 198 13.27 -2.67 -0.09
N GLN A 199 13.43 -3.41 1.00
CA GLN A 199 13.52 -4.86 1.01
C GLN A 199 12.13 -5.49 1.12
N TYR A 200 11.95 -6.64 0.46
CA TYR A 200 10.70 -7.39 0.45
C TYR A 200 10.81 -8.68 1.27
N PHE A 201 9.74 -8.98 2.00
CA PHE A 201 9.62 -10.15 2.85
C PHE A 201 8.24 -10.77 2.72
N THR A 202 8.13 -12.07 2.82
CA THR A 202 6.84 -12.70 3.15
C THR A 202 6.47 -12.36 4.60
N ILE A 203 5.22 -12.60 4.99
CA ILE A 203 4.78 -12.35 6.37
C ILE A 203 5.63 -13.14 7.38
N ASP A 204 5.92 -14.40 7.06
CA ASP A 204 6.69 -15.27 7.96
C ASP A 204 8.18 -14.88 8.01
N GLU A 205 8.78 -14.50 6.87
CA GLU A 205 10.16 -13.96 6.82
C GLU A 205 10.29 -12.67 7.63
N TYR A 206 9.28 -11.79 7.51
CA TYR A 206 9.29 -10.54 8.27
C TYR A 206 9.13 -10.76 9.77
N LYS A 207 8.25 -11.70 10.15
CA LYS A 207 8.11 -12.13 11.54
C LYS A 207 9.44 -12.60 12.13
N GLU A 208 10.14 -13.48 11.43
CA GLU A 208 11.44 -13.98 11.88
C GLU A 208 12.49 -12.86 11.98
N LYS A 209 12.47 -11.90 11.07
CA LYS A 209 13.39 -10.75 11.07
C LYS A 209 13.25 -9.87 12.29
N ILE A 210 12.02 -9.60 12.73
CA ILE A 210 11.77 -8.58 13.77
C ILE A 210 11.54 -9.17 15.17
N LYS A 211 11.29 -10.48 15.30
CA LYS A 211 10.87 -11.12 16.56
C LYS A 211 11.79 -10.82 17.75
N ASP A 212 13.11 -10.76 17.52
CA ASP A 212 14.07 -10.61 18.61
C ASP A 212 14.08 -9.18 19.19
N ASN A 213 13.79 -8.17 18.37
CA ASN A 213 13.86 -6.76 18.75
C ASN A 213 12.48 -6.10 18.91
N GLN A 214 11.42 -6.70 18.38
CA GLN A 214 10.10 -6.09 18.33
C GLN A 214 9.00 -6.98 18.97
N THR A 215 9.39 -7.90 19.85
CA THR A 215 8.44 -8.62 20.69
C THR A 215 8.25 -7.86 21.99
N ASP A 216 6.99 -7.57 22.33
CA ASP A 216 6.65 -6.88 23.55
C ASP A 216 6.70 -7.83 24.79
N LYS A 217 6.53 -7.26 25.97
CA LYS A 217 6.54 -8.00 27.25
C LYS A 217 5.44 -9.07 27.36
N ASP A 218 4.38 -8.95 26.55
CA ASP A 218 3.25 -9.89 26.53
C ASP A 218 3.47 -10.99 25.46
N GLY A 219 4.63 -11.00 24.80
CA GLY A 219 5.02 -11.97 23.78
C GLY A 219 4.40 -11.70 22.40
N LYS A 220 3.81 -10.53 22.18
CA LYS A 220 3.27 -10.12 20.88
C LYS A 220 4.33 -9.39 20.06
N ILE A 221 4.35 -9.68 18.76
CA ILE A 221 5.25 -9.02 17.83
C ILE A 221 4.64 -7.69 17.40
N THR A 222 5.32 -6.60 17.72
CA THR A 222 4.91 -5.25 17.31
C THR A 222 5.52 -4.94 15.94
N VAL A 223 4.67 -4.86 14.92
CA VAL A 223 5.03 -4.45 13.57
C VAL A 223 4.90 -2.94 13.47
N LEU A 224 6.03 -2.26 13.31
CA LEU A 224 6.05 -0.82 13.08
C LEU A 224 5.84 -0.52 11.59
N TYR A 225 5.06 0.52 11.29
CA TYR A 225 4.83 0.92 9.90
C TYR A 225 4.68 2.43 9.72
N SER A 226 4.89 2.87 8.49
CA SER A 226 4.66 4.23 8.02
C SER A 226 3.80 4.22 6.76
N ASN A 227 2.84 5.12 6.69
CA ASN A 227 2.02 5.35 5.48
C ASN A 227 2.47 6.59 4.69
N VAL A 228 3.34 7.43 5.27
CA VAL A 228 3.91 8.62 4.62
C VAL A 228 5.37 8.76 5.01
N LEU A 229 6.27 8.19 4.22
CA LEU A 229 7.70 8.08 4.56
C LEU A 229 8.37 9.43 4.83
N ASN A 230 8.07 10.45 4.04
CA ASN A 230 8.68 11.76 4.17
C ASN A 230 8.30 12.45 5.49
N ASP A 231 7.02 12.39 5.85
CA ASP A 231 6.52 13.05 7.07
C ASP A 231 6.99 12.32 8.33
N HIS A 232 7.19 11.01 8.23
CA HIS A 232 7.63 10.16 9.34
C HIS A 232 9.14 9.93 9.37
N HIS A 233 9.92 10.60 8.53
CA HIS A 233 11.36 10.34 8.39
C HIS A 233 12.13 10.35 9.72
N SER A 234 11.89 11.35 10.59
CA SER A 234 12.54 11.44 11.88
C SER A 234 12.24 10.28 12.82
N TYR A 235 10.98 9.80 12.83
CA TYR A 235 10.54 8.64 13.62
C TYR A 235 11.14 7.34 13.09
N ILE A 236 11.18 7.19 11.75
CA ILE A 236 11.81 6.03 11.10
C ILE A 236 13.29 5.95 11.45
N GLN A 237 14.02 7.08 11.40
CA GLN A 237 15.43 7.11 11.78
C GLN A 237 15.64 6.79 13.26
N ALA A 238 14.82 7.33 14.15
CA ALA A 238 14.88 7.03 15.59
C ALA A 238 14.62 5.53 15.86
N ALA A 239 13.63 4.92 15.19
CA ALA A 239 13.36 3.50 15.30
C ALA A 239 14.52 2.64 14.79
N LYS A 240 15.10 3.00 13.63
CA LYS A 240 16.29 2.32 13.08
C LYS A 240 17.51 2.39 13.99
N THR A 241 17.72 3.51 14.67
CA THR A 241 18.81 3.66 15.64
C THR A 241 18.66 2.66 16.80
N LYS A 242 17.42 2.30 17.16
CA LYS A 242 17.11 1.26 18.15
C LYS A 242 17.14 -0.17 17.59
N GLY A 243 17.46 -0.33 16.32
CA GLY A 243 17.46 -1.64 15.65
C GLY A 243 16.08 -2.15 15.26
N TYR A 244 15.05 -1.29 15.26
CA TYR A 244 13.73 -1.63 14.80
C TYR A 244 13.61 -1.54 13.28
N ASP A 245 12.85 -2.46 12.70
CA ASP A 245 12.47 -2.43 11.29
C ASP A 245 11.08 -1.81 11.12
N VAL A 246 10.86 -1.08 10.03
CA VAL A 246 9.62 -0.35 9.78
C VAL A 246 9.10 -0.68 8.38
N LEU A 247 7.84 -1.07 8.28
CA LEU A 247 7.18 -1.33 7.00
C LEU A 247 6.68 -0.05 6.33
N GLU A 248 6.68 -0.07 5.00
CA GLU A 248 6.01 0.88 4.14
C GLU A 248 4.58 0.38 3.85
N MET A 249 3.57 1.10 4.33
CA MET A 249 2.15 0.78 4.20
C MET A 249 1.40 2.02 3.69
N ASP A 250 1.67 2.41 2.44
CA ASP A 250 1.23 3.67 1.84
C ASP A 250 -0.05 3.56 1.00
N GLN A 251 -0.57 2.35 0.83
CA GLN A 251 -1.78 2.09 0.04
C GLN A 251 -3.04 2.17 0.91
N VAL A 252 -4.14 2.66 0.36
CA VAL A 252 -5.43 2.76 1.06
C VAL A 252 -5.90 1.41 1.60
N ILE A 253 -5.62 0.32 0.88
CA ILE A 253 -5.98 -1.05 1.27
C ILE A 253 -5.21 -1.54 2.50
N ASP A 254 -4.05 -0.96 2.80
CA ASP A 254 -3.19 -1.43 3.88
C ASP A 254 -3.84 -1.34 5.26
N ASN A 255 -4.72 -0.38 5.48
CA ASN A 255 -5.47 -0.30 6.74
C ASN A 255 -6.35 -1.54 6.98
N HIS A 256 -7.04 -2.01 5.94
CA HIS A 256 -7.85 -3.24 6.02
C HIS A 256 -6.96 -4.48 6.12
N PHE A 257 -5.86 -4.49 5.39
CA PHE A 257 -4.89 -5.58 5.41
C PHE A 257 -4.24 -5.75 6.78
N ILE A 258 -3.83 -4.67 7.44
CA ILE A 258 -3.32 -4.64 8.80
C ILE A 258 -4.33 -5.24 9.78
N GLN A 259 -5.59 -4.76 9.75
CA GLN A 259 -6.65 -5.25 10.65
C GLN A 259 -6.91 -6.75 10.44
N HIS A 260 -6.90 -7.21 9.20
CA HIS A 260 -7.09 -8.62 8.88
C HIS A 260 -5.94 -9.49 9.40
N LEU A 261 -4.68 -9.03 9.25
CA LEU A 261 -3.51 -9.73 9.78
C LEU A 261 -3.54 -9.80 11.31
N GLU A 262 -3.85 -8.72 12.01
CA GLU A 262 -4.01 -8.70 13.47
C GLU A 262 -5.07 -9.71 13.94
N TYR A 263 -6.21 -9.75 13.23
CA TYR A 263 -7.30 -10.68 13.57
C TYR A 263 -6.94 -12.15 13.33
N LYS A 264 -6.35 -12.45 12.15
CA LYS A 264 -6.06 -13.83 11.75
C LYS A 264 -4.86 -14.44 12.45
N LYS A 265 -3.79 -13.66 12.65
CA LYS A 265 -2.54 -14.18 13.24
C LYS A 265 -2.56 -14.12 14.77
N GLY A 266 -3.21 -13.11 15.35
CA GLY A 266 -3.40 -12.97 16.81
C GLY A 266 -2.13 -12.64 17.61
N ASP A 267 -0.96 -12.88 17.05
CA ASP A 267 0.36 -12.62 17.62
C ASP A 267 1.03 -11.35 17.11
N PHE A 268 0.42 -10.69 16.12
CA PHE A 268 0.84 -9.39 15.60
C PHE A 268 0.04 -8.23 16.21
N VAL A 269 0.74 -7.13 16.47
CA VAL A 269 0.15 -5.83 16.76
C VAL A 269 0.83 -4.82 15.84
N PHE A 270 0.05 -4.12 15.03
CA PHE A 270 0.58 -3.08 14.16
C PHE A 270 0.49 -1.72 14.84
N LYS A 271 1.61 -0.99 14.87
CA LYS A 271 1.67 0.38 15.36
C LYS A 271 2.28 1.29 14.31
N ARG A 272 1.59 2.40 14.02
CA ARG A 272 2.20 3.41 13.16
C ARG A 272 3.32 4.10 13.92
N ILE A 273 4.40 4.44 13.22
CA ILE A 273 5.65 4.90 13.81
C ILE A 273 5.49 6.20 14.63
N ASP A 274 4.47 7.00 14.36
CA ASP A 274 4.15 8.26 15.07
C ASP A 274 3.05 8.07 16.15
N SER A 275 2.64 6.84 16.44
CA SER A 275 1.55 6.56 17.40
C SER A 275 1.97 6.71 18.85
N ASP A 276 3.25 6.60 19.14
CA ASP A 276 3.85 6.83 20.46
C ASP A 276 5.30 7.29 20.28
N VAL A 277 5.94 7.70 21.37
CA VAL A 277 7.36 7.98 21.37
C VAL A 277 8.16 6.69 21.11
N THR A 278 9.32 6.84 20.45
CA THR A 278 10.10 5.68 20.00
C THR A 278 10.46 4.71 21.12
N ASP A 279 10.70 5.23 22.33
CA ASP A 279 11.02 4.42 23.53
C ASP A 279 9.84 3.55 24.00
N HIS A 280 8.61 3.91 23.67
CA HIS A 280 7.40 3.22 24.11
C HIS A 280 6.66 2.48 22.97
N LEU A 281 7.19 2.53 21.73
CA LEU A 281 6.59 1.81 20.60
C LEU A 281 6.53 0.31 20.85
N ILE A 282 7.62 -0.25 21.38
CA ILE A 282 7.68 -1.63 21.83
C ILE A 282 7.58 -1.63 23.37
N SER A 283 6.53 -2.22 23.91
CA SER A 283 6.34 -2.30 25.36
C SER A 283 7.40 -3.26 25.94
N SER A 284 8.39 -2.73 26.66
CA SER A 284 9.42 -3.50 27.34
C SER A 284 9.31 -3.34 28.86
N ASP A 285 9.93 -4.25 29.61
CA ASP A 285 10.05 -4.12 31.06
C ASP A 285 11.15 -3.12 31.48
N GLU A 286 11.94 -2.65 30.53
CA GLU A 286 12.96 -1.63 30.78
C GLU A 286 12.29 -0.28 31.03
N THR A 287 12.49 0.24 32.24
CA THR A 287 12.01 1.57 32.62
C THR A 287 13.18 2.55 32.59
N ILE A 288 13.03 3.62 31.85
CA ILE A 288 13.98 4.74 31.86
C ILE A 288 13.72 5.52 33.17
N PRO A 289 14.74 5.71 34.04
CA PRO A 289 14.55 6.41 35.30
C PRO A 289 14.18 7.87 35.08
N GLU A 290 13.23 8.38 35.84
CA GLU A 290 12.90 9.80 35.89
C GLU A 290 13.96 10.55 36.71
N LEU A 291 14.51 11.61 36.12
CA LEU A 291 15.55 12.43 36.75
C LEU A 291 14.95 13.66 37.44
N LEU A 292 13.73 14.04 37.12
CA LEU A 292 13.07 15.24 37.66
C LEU A 292 12.17 14.89 38.83
N THR A 293 11.98 15.83 39.73
CA THR A 293 11.03 15.76 40.82
C THR A 293 9.61 15.96 40.31
N GLU A 294 8.59 15.46 41.07
CA GLU A 294 7.19 15.69 40.72
C GLU A 294 6.81 17.17 40.58
N SER A 295 7.47 18.07 41.37
CA SER A 295 7.21 19.51 41.26
C SER A 295 7.77 20.11 39.97
N GLU A 296 8.93 19.66 39.52
CA GLU A 296 9.52 20.07 38.24
C GLU A 296 8.73 19.57 37.06
N ILE A 297 8.24 18.33 37.12
CA ILE A 297 7.35 17.76 36.08
C ILE A 297 6.09 18.61 35.95
N LYS A 298 5.41 18.91 37.07
CA LYS A 298 4.21 19.77 37.05
C LYS A 298 4.47 21.16 36.50
N SER A 299 5.62 21.75 36.85
CA SER A 299 6.03 23.08 36.33
C SER A 299 6.18 23.05 34.80
N ILE A 300 6.77 22.00 34.26
CA ILE A 300 6.90 21.83 32.80
C ILE A 300 5.52 21.65 32.14
N GLU A 301 4.64 20.83 32.72
CA GLU A 301 3.31 20.62 32.19
C GLU A 301 2.49 21.93 32.15
N GLU A 302 2.54 22.72 33.22
CA GLU A 302 1.87 24.01 33.30
C GLU A 302 2.42 25.01 32.29
N LEU A 303 3.74 25.07 32.14
CA LEU A 303 4.43 25.91 31.15
C LEU A 303 3.94 25.61 29.74
N TYR A 304 3.95 24.32 29.35
CA TYR A 304 3.51 23.94 28.01
C TYR A 304 1.99 24.13 27.81
N LYS A 305 1.15 23.88 28.81
CA LYS A 305 -0.28 24.20 28.76
C LYS A 305 -0.53 25.69 28.52
N ASN A 306 0.25 26.57 29.16
CA ASN A 306 0.17 28.01 28.97
C ASN A 306 0.62 28.46 27.58
N VAL A 307 1.73 27.89 27.09
CA VAL A 307 2.29 28.20 25.76
C VAL A 307 1.34 27.77 24.65
N LEU A 308 0.71 26.61 24.78
CA LEU A 308 -0.15 26.03 23.76
C LEU A 308 -1.54 26.70 23.64
N LYS A 309 -2.04 27.30 24.70
CA LYS A 309 -3.36 27.97 24.75
C LYS A 309 -4.53 27.17 24.17
N ASP A 310 -4.31 25.90 23.87
CA ASP A 310 -5.25 24.99 23.23
C ASP A 310 -5.63 23.88 24.21
N SER A 311 -6.92 23.80 24.51
CA SER A 311 -7.44 22.86 25.50
C SER A 311 -7.63 21.44 24.97
N MET A 312 -7.45 21.20 23.66
CA MET A 312 -7.78 19.91 23.04
C MET A 312 -6.59 18.94 23.02
N ASN A 313 -5.36 19.44 23.03
CA ASN A 313 -4.17 18.61 22.99
C ASN A 313 -3.68 18.23 24.39
N LYS A 314 -3.30 16.96 24.56
CA LYS A 314 -2.77 16.47 25.82
C LYS A 314 -1.27 16.79 25.92
N VAL A 315 -0.80 17.25 27.07
CA VAL A 315 0.61 17.41 27.39
C VAL A 315 1.01 16.35 28.40
N GLU A 316 2.08 15.61 28.09
CA GLU A 316 2.67 14.61 28.96
C GLU A 316 4.16 14.85 29.10
N VAL A 317 4.67 14.77 30.31
CA VAL A 317 6.12 14.77 30.59
C VAL A 317 6.52 13.33 30.88
N LYS A 318 7.47 12.80 30.13
CA LYS A 318 7.95 11.41 30.23
C LYS A 318 9.45 11.31 30.27
N PRO A 319 10.02 10.40 31.08
CA PRO A 319 11.43 10.08 31.01
C PRO A 319 11.71 9.26 29.74
N LEU A 320 12.44 9.85 28.80
CA LEU A 320 12.88 9.19 27.57
C LEU A 320 14.40 9.19 27.54
N SER A 321 15.00 8.46 26.60
CA SER A 321 16.43 8.49 26.35
C SER A 321 16.90 9.92 26.05
N SER A 322 18.06 10.32 26.55
CA SER A 322 18.55 11.70 26.46
C SER A 322 18.90 12.15 25.04
N ASP A 323 19.07 11.21 24.11
CA ASP A 323 19.30 11.38 22.68
C ASP A 323 18.03 11.54 21.85
N VAL A 324 16.87 11.24 22.46
CA VAL A 324 15.55 11.45 21.86
C VAL A 324 15.18 12.93 21.92
N GLN A 325 14.47 13.44 20.94
CA GLN A 325 14.06 14.85 20.85
C GLN A 325 13.43 15.40 22.13
N PRO A 326 13.66 16.69 22.46
CA PRO A 326 13.14 17.30 23.70
C PRO A 326 11.62 17.40 23.75
N VAL A 327 10.97 17.53 22.59
CA VAL A 327 9.53 17.57 22.42
C VAL A 327 9.14 16.72 21.22
N GLN A 328 8.17 15.86 21.41
CA GLN A 328 7.59 15.02 20.33
C GLN A 328 6.08 15.20 20.27
N ILE A 329 5.52 15.06 19.10
CA ILE A 329 4.07 15.07 18.89
C ILE A 329 3.66 13.66 18.46
N VAL A 330 2.80 13.00 19.23
CA VAL A 330 2.33 11.65 18.94
C VAL A 330 0.83 11.65 18.68
N LYS A 331 0.40 10.81 17.73
CA LYS A 331 -1.00 10.66 17.35
C LYS A 331 -1.50 9.31 17.87
N PRO A 332 -2.31 9.26 18.96
CA PRO A 332 -2.75 8.00 19.54
C PRO A 332 -3.41 7.10 18.49
N GLU A 333 -3.00 5.83 18.45
CA GLU A 333 -3.38 4.86 17.43
C GLU A 333 -4.90 4.74 17.26
N PHE A 334 -5.65 4.74 18.36
CA PHE A 334 -7.10 4.67 18.33
C PHE A 334 -7.75 5.84 17.58
N MET A 335 -7.32 7.07 17.89
CA MET A 335 -7.87 8.28 17.25
C MET A 335 -7.55 8.32 15.76
N ARG A 336 -6.34 7.91 15.42
CA ARG A 336 -5.89 7.81 14.04
C ARG A 336 -6.73 6.81 13.23
N ARG A 337 -6.87 5.57 13.74
CA ARG A 337 -7.67 4.53 13.07
C ARG A 337 -9.13 4.96 12.89
N MET A 338 -9.69 5.65 13.88
CA MET A 338 -11.04 6.18 13.79
C MET A 338 -11.17 7.24 12.69
N THR A 339 -10.22 8.17 12.58
CA THR A 339 -10.21 9.21 11.55
C THR A 339 -10.08 8.61 10.15
N GLU A 340 -9.17 7.65 9.97
CA GLU A 340 -8.97 6.96 8.68
C GLU A 340 -10.21 6.17 8.26
N MET A 341 -10.87 5.47 9.19
CA MET A 341 -12.10 4.74 8.92
C MET A 341 -13.23 5.69 8.48
N GLN A 342 -13.36 6.86 9.10
CA GLN A 342 -14.37 7.88 8.72
C GLN A 342 -14.10 8.44 7.32
N MET A 343 -12.83 8.69 6.96
CA MET A 343 -12.47 9.15 5.62
C MET A 343 -12.84 8.13 4.55
N LEU A 344 -12.64 6.84 4.81
CA LEU A 344 -12.98 5.76 3.89
C LEU A 344 -14.49 5.60 3.68
N GLN A 345 -15.30 5.91 4.69
CA GLN A 345 -16.77 5.81 4.59
C GLN A 345 -17.42 6.98 3.84
N GLY A 346 -16.65 7.93 3.32
CA GLY A 346 -17.15 9.06 2.55
C GLY A 346 -18.01 10.04 3.38
N HIS A 347 -18.07 9.89 4.68
CA HIS A 347 -18.76 10.82 5.57
C HIS A 347 -17.86 12.03 5.80
N SER A 348 -17.98 13.02 4.94
CA SER A 348 -17.45 14.38 5.16
C SER A 348 -18.22 15.07 6.29
N MET A 349 -18.25 14.51 7.46
CA MET A 349 -18.46 15.29 8.68
C MET A 349 -17.20 16.14 8.83
N GLY A 350 -17.36 17.46 8.81
CA GLY A 350 -16.28 18.45 8.77
C GLY A 350 -15.03 18.03 9.54
N LYS A 351 -13.86 18.44 9.09
CA LYS A 351 -12.57 18.04 9.66
C LYS A 351 -12.66 18.04 11.18
N MET A 352 -12.74 16.85 11.79
CA MET A 352 -12.58 16.76 13.24
C MET A 352 -11.22 17.35 13.59
N PRO A 353 -11.12 18.18 14.63
CA PRO A 353 -9.83 18.68 15.08
C PRO A 353 -8.92 17.48 15.38
N GLU A 354 -7.74 17.45 14.78
CA GLU A 354 -6.76 16.41 15.06
C GLU A 354 -6.33 16.52 16.52
N MET A 355 -6.60 15.49 17.31
CA MET A 355 -6.14 15.39 18.69
C MET A 355 -4.80 14.67 18.71
N TYR A 356 -3.79 15.29 19.29
CA TYR A 356 -2.46 14.71 19.48
C TYR A 356 -1.98 14.92 20.91
N THR A 357 -0.99 14.14 21.30
CA THR A 357 -0.31 14.29 22.58
C THR A 357 1.06 14.91 22.36
N ILE A 358 1.39 15.94 23.12
CA ILE A 358 2.69 16.57 23.12
C ILE A 358 3.47 15.95 24.27
N VAL A 359 4.50 15.19 23.93
CA VAL A 359 5.36 14.52 24.90
C VAL A 359 6.65 15.31 25.07
N ILE A 360 6.92 15.71 26.30
CA ILE A 360 8.14 16.41 26.69
C ILE A 360 9.09 15.41 27.35
N ASN A 361 10.30 15.30 26.83
CA ASN A 361 11.34 14.43 27.36
C ASN A 361 11.99 15.07 28.61
N SER A 362 11.62 14.59 29.79
CA SER A 362 12.15 15.10 31.06
C SER A 362 13.67 14.91 31.21
N ASN A 363 14.24 13.89 30.58
CA ASN A 363 15.68 13.60 30.67
C ASN A 363 16.52 14.32 29.61
N HIS A 364 15.88 15.04 28.65
CA HIS A 364 16.61 15.75 27.63
C HIS A 364 17.37 16.99 28.24
N PRO A 365 18.66 17.21 27.94
CA PRO A 365 19.44 18.31 28.52
C PRO A 365 18.84 19.71 28.32
N LEU A 366 18.16 19.96 27.17
CA LEU A 366 17.48 21.24 26.92
C LEU A 366 16.30 21.46 27.87
N ILE A 367 15.66 20.40 28.34
CA ILE A 367 14.53 20.46 29.30
C ILE A 367 15.08 20.53 30.74
N ALA A 368 15.83 19.51 31.16
CA ALA A 368 16.30 19.36 32.55
C ALA A 368 17.35 20.43 32.98
N ASN A 369 18.27 20.76 32.06
CA ASN A 369 19.43 21.60 32.43
C ASN A 369 19.29 23.03 31.93
N LYS A 370 18.46 23.32 30.94
CA LYS A 370 18.32 24.68 30.39
C LYS A 370 16.95 25.28 30.68
N LEU A 371 15.87 24.69 30.19
CA LEU A 371 14.50 25.22 30.30
C LEU A 371 14.10 25.42 31.77
N LEU A 372 14.25 24.40 32.61
CA LEU A 372 13.91 24.44 34.04
C LEU A 372 14.73 25.43 34.86
N LYS A 373 15.95 25.76 34.42
CA LYS A 373 16.86 26.65 35.14
C LYS A 373 16.78 28.13 34.71
N MET A 374 15.87 28.46 33.78
CA MET A 374 15.66 29.83 33.36
C MET A 374 14.82 30.57 34.41
N GLU A 375 15.34 31.72 34.87
CA GLU A 375 14.67 32.58 35.86
C GLU A 375 13.68 33.55 35.21
N ASP A 376 13.89 33.90 33.94
CA ASP A 376 12.99 34.76 33.18
C ASP A 376 11.85 33.95 32.56
N ASN A 377 10.63 34.14 33.03
CA ASN A 377 9.46 33.48 32.58
C ASN A 377 9.18 33.71 31.09
N ALA A 378 9.43 34.90 30.56
CA ALA A 378 9.20 35.21 29.15
C ALA A 378 10.20 34.45 28.25
N ALA A 379 11.46 34.38 28.65
CA ALA A 379 12.49 33.61 27.96
C ALA A 379 12.19 32.09 28.02
N GLN A 380 11.67 31.62 29.17
CA GLN A 380 11.25 30.23 29.36
C GLN A 380 10.08 29.85 28.44
N GLU A 381 9.03 30.68 28.37
CA GLU A 381 7.89 30.47 27.45
C GLU A 381 8.34 30.51 25.99
N ASN A 382 9.22 31.42 25.61
CA ASN A 382 9.77 31.53 24.25
C ASN A 382 10.54 30.26 23.87
N MET A 383 11.37 29.75 24.78
CA MET A 383 12.14 28.53 24.55
C MET A 383 11.18 27.29 24.43
N ALA A 384 10.20 27.19 25.33
CA ALA A 384 9.22 26.10 25.27
C ALA A 384 8.44 26.12 23.93
N LYS A 385 8.00 27.32 23.50
CA LYS A 385 7.36 27.51 22.21
C LYS A 385 8.27 27.14 21.04
N TYR A 386 9.52 27.54 21.09
CA TYR A 386 10.51 27.21 20.06
C TYR A 386 10.70 25.70 19.90
N LEU A 387 10.87 24.96 21.01
CA LEU A 387 11.00 23.50 20.98
C LEU A 387 9.74 22.81 20.47
N TYR A 388 8.56 23.34 20.79
CA TYR A 388 7.29 22.83 20.25
C TYR A 388 7.16 23.11 18.75
N ASP A 389 7.52 24.30 18.29
CA ASP A 389 7.48 24.65 16.87
C ASP A 389 8.49 23.82 16.05
N LEU A 390 9.65 23.47 16.61
CA LEU A 390 10.59 22.52 16.01
C LEU A 390 9.95 21.12 15.87
N ALA A 391 9.23 20.63 16.88
CA ALA A 391 8.53 19.36 16.80
C ALA A 391 7.40 19.40 15.74
N ARG A 392 6.66 20.52 15.62
CA ARG A 392 5.67 20.72 14.54
C ARG A 392 6.32 20.76 13.16
N LEU A 393 7.47 21.42 13.04
CA LEU A 393 8.21 21.52 11.78
C LEU A 393 8.67 20.15 11.29
N SER A 394 9.17 19.31 12.20
CA SER A 394 9.65 17.96 11.87
C SER A 394 8.54 17.03 11.32
N GLN A 395 7.28 17.35 11.60
CA GLN A 395 6.10 16.60 11.14
C GLN A 395 5.27 17.35 10.07
N GLN A 396 5.84 18.41 9.48
CA GLN A 396 5.15 19.26 8.50
C GLN A 396 3.81 19.87 9.00
N MET A 397 3.66 19.95 10.33
CA MET A 397 2.49 20.57 10.98
C MET A 397 2.62 22.08 11.13
N LEU A 398 3.82 22.65 10.91
CA LEU A 398 4.08 24.08 10.97
C LEU A 398 3.94 24.66 9.57
N THR A 399 2.86 25.38 9.33
CA THR A 399 2.50 25.90 7.99
C THR A 399 2.04 27.35 8.04
N GLY A 400 1.94 28.00 6.88
CA GLY A 400 1.37 29.33 6.74
C GLY A 400 2.07 30.41 7.59
N ALA A 401 1.30 31.21 8.31
CA ALA A 401 1.81 32.32 9.11
C ALA A 401 2.74 31.86 10.24
N ASP A 402 2.44 30.71 10.86
CA ASP A 402 3.27 30.15 11.95
C ASP A 402 4.67 29.80 11.44
N LEU A 403 4.77 29.17 10.27
CA LEU A 403 6.05 28.85 9.64
C LEU A 403 6.84 30.12 9.29
N THR A 404 6.17 31.13 8.73
CA THR A 404 6.79 32.41 8.39
C THR A 404 7.32 33.10 9.64
N ASN A 405 6.53 33.14 10.72
CA ASN A 405 6.96 33.73 11.99
C ASN A 405 8.13 32.97 12.62
N PHE A 406 8.10 31.63 12.57
CA PHE A 406 9.18 30.80 13.05
C PHE A 406 10.49 31.09 12.29
N ILE A 407 10.44 31.16 10.96
CA ILE A 407 11.63 31.50 10.13
C ILE A 407 12.15 32.91 10.49
N ASN A 408 11.28 33.92 10.56
CA ASN A 408 11.69 35.28 10.86
C ASN A 408 12.35 35.41 12.25
N ASN A 409 11.74 34.76 13.26
CA ASN A 409 12.31 34.76 14.61
C ASN A 409 13.70 34.12 14.64
N ASN A 410 13.91 33.01 13.90
CA ASN A 410 15.23 32.39 13.80
C ASN A 410 16.25 33.31 13.11
N LEU A 411 15.87 34.01 12.05
CA LEU A 411 16.77 34.97 11.38
C LEU A 411 17.16 36.10 12.27
N VAL A 412 16.24 36.63 13.09
CA VAL A 412 16.56 37.69 14.11
C VAL A 412 17.54 37.15 15.13
N GLN A 413 17.30 35.96 15.71
CA GLN A 413 18.20 35.36 16.69
C GLN A 413 19.61 35.11 16.12
N MET A 414 19.72 34.67 14.86
CA MET A 414 21.02 34.51 14.19
C MET A 414 21.74 35.84 13.98
N SER A 415 21.00 36.93 13.76
CA SER A 415 21.61 38.26 13.59
C SER A 415 22.12 38.89 14.90
N GLU A 416 21.51 38.50 16.05
CA GLU A 416 21.88 38.96 17.37
C GLU A 416 23.03 38.15 17.99
N THR A 417 23.17 36.87 17.56
CA THR A 417 24.28 36.01 17.96
C THR A 417 25.46 36.30 17.03
N SER A 418 26.30 37.23 17.39
CA SER A 418 27.58 37.47 16.68
C SER A 418 28.36 36.16 16.59
N ILE A 419 28.62 35.70 15.36
CA ILE A 419 29.50 34.57 15.01
C ILE A 419 30.91 34.84 15.48
#